data_abe7b08bf149a52e1ad5fc3b020a7012
#
_entry.id   abe7b08bf149a52e1ad5fc3b020a7012
#
_cell.length_a   1.000
_cell.length_b   1.000
_cell.length_c   1.000
_cell.angle_alpha   90.00
_cell.angle_beta   90.00
_cell.angle_gamma   90.00
#
_symmetry.space_group_name_H-M   'P 1'
#
loop_
_entity.id
_entity.type
_entity.pdbx_description
1 polymer ?
#
loop_
_entity_poly.entity_id
_entity_poly.type
_entity_poly.pdbx_seq_one_letter_code
_entity_poly.pdbx_strand_id
1 'polypeptide(L)'
;MKKRTLCLLLAMIMVLSIVLAGCSSKTAETPAADETPAATEPAETTDTPAAPEETAEPALEQKTIQLMITGSGKQANSDKVWAAFNEQLQQYVPNTTVEFIDVSFDEYSEKFSQVLASGEGVDLAWTGWLINKPQNIADGNLMPLDDLLAEYGQGIVDILGENVVEIHRNADDGKLYYLPSWQGLVGDRRGWLVVTEIAELAGDTWIEDTEAALNKWRNNYSEGTEAFQAVLDQATKYLAAAKEAGKLGAGINTGRVFGWSMYNGTRSNPGVGGSEIGIPFEDNTFTVIDGVASEHYKLYAKTMADWYKEGYIRSDIMSVDTSTLTMPKNGEITDTTYVFSCDPYLTEADQDAATADAGMDMTYLPVEENASLILGGDTSYAIPYCADEPERAMMVLNAIYSQPDLYNTLIYGIEGEDYTVNADGTITTSYSGASPTADDSYGIQRWIIGSCKNALINNGTDPNYYADLEALEETARVNPFMNFTFDRTNVEGICASILNVYYEYGPQLDNGVAGDNWEELYNNYMAARKDAGIEELVTEFQNQLNEYIAANNITSW
;
A
#
# COMPACT_ATOMS: atom_id res chain seq x y z
N MET A 1 18.35 -11.76 -36.08
CA MET A 1 19.69 -11.34 -36.55
C MET A 1 19.71 -10.29 -37.65
N LYS A 2 18.69 -10.10 -38.51
CA LYS A 2 18.71 -9.09 -39.60
C LYS A 2 18.37 -7.64 -39.20
N LYS A 3 17.73 -7.41 -38.06
CA LYS A 3 17.37 -6.05 -37.58
C LYS A 3 18.49 -5.36 -36.77
N ARG A 4 19.33 -6.11 -36.07
CA ARG A 4 20.46 -5.55 -35.30
C ARG A 4 21.63 -5.05 -36.18
N THR A 5 21.81 -5.61 -37.37
CA THR A 5 22.86 -5.20 -38.31
C THR A 5 22.49 -3.89 -39.02
N LEU A 6 21.20 -3.57 -39.14
CA LEU A 6 20.73 -2.34 -39.78
C LEU A 6 20.90 -1.11 -38.87
N CYS A 7 20.67 -1.26 -37.57
CA CYS A 7 20.86 -0.18 -36.59
C CYS A 7 22.34 0.20 -36.40
N LEU A 8 23.25 -0.76 -36.46
CA LEU A 8 24.69 -0.49 -36.37
C LEU A 8 25.24 0.23 -37.62
N LEU A 9 24.65 0.03 -38.80
CA LEU A 9 25.05 0.74 -40.03
C LEU A 9 24.54 2.18 -40.07
N LEU A 10 23.37 2.48 -39.47
CA LEU A 10 22.86 3.85 -39.35
C LEU A 10 23.65 4.68 -38.31
N ALA A 11 24.08 4.08 -37.21
CA ALA A 11 24.89 4.74 -36.19
C ALA A 11 26.32 5.11 -36.74
N MET A 12 26.89 4.33 -37.67
CA MET A 12 28.18 4.63 -38.25
C MET A 12 28.15 5.75 -39.30
N ILE A 13 27.00 6.03 -39.91
CA ILE A 13 26.82 7.13 -40.86
C ILE A 13 26.66 8.49 -40.18
N MET A 14 26.13 8.54 -38.97
CA MET A 14 26.00 9.79 -38.18
C MET A 14 27.34 10.28 -37.58
N VAL A 15 28.27 9.41 -37.28
CA VAL A 15 29.59 9.78 -36.72
C VAL A 15 30.54 10.37 -37.76
N LEU A 16 30.30 10.17 -39.06
CA LEU A 16 31.17 10.68 -40.14
C LEU A 16 30.82 12.09 -40.62
N SER A 17 29.73 12.72 -40.11
CA SER A 17 29.25 14.04 -40.55
C SER A 17 29.74 15.22 -39.70
N ILE A 18 30.50 15.01 -38.64
CA ILE A 18 30.90 16.06 -37.65
C ILE A 18 32.38 16.52 -37.79
N VAL A 19 33.14 16.00 -38.77
CA VAL A 19 34.58 16.29 -38.86
C VAL A 19 34.99 17.32 -39.94
N LEU A 20 34.05 18.01 -40.57
CA LEU A 20 34.37 18.97 -41.65
C LEU A 20 33.79 20.37 -41.45
N ALA A 21 34.04 21.02 -40.30
CA ALA A 21 33.88 22.47 -40.17
C ALA A 21 34.81 23.02 -39.07
N GLY A 22 36.07 23.12 -39.35
CA GLY A 22 37.02 23.82 -38.51
C GLY A 22 38.12 24.43 -39.35
N CYS A 23 38.40 25.68 -39.14
CA CYS A 23 39.53 26.50 -39.55
C CYS A 23 39.21 27.61 -40.58
N SER A 24 39.14 28.84 -40.12
CA SER A 24 39.99 29.88 -40.66
C SER A 24 40.20 31.02 -39.65
N SER A 25 41.46 31.28 -39.38
CA SER A 25 42.05 32.25 -38.51
C SER A 25 42.35 33.58 -39.22
N LYS A 26 42.60 34.62 -38.43
CA LYS A 26 43.56 35.75 -38.53
C LYS A 26 42.91 37.13 -38.39
N THR A 27 43.44 38.05 -37.75
CA THR A 27 44.57 38.52 -37.00
C THR A 27 44.37 40.01 -36.75
N ALA A 28 44.63 40.43 -35.53
CA ALA A 28 45.30 41.63 -34.98
C ALA A 28 45.33 42.97 -35.75
N GLU A 29 45.06 44.03 -35.07
CA GLU A 29 46.05 45.11 -34.80
C GLU A 29 45.42 46.23 -33.93
N THR A 30 46.17 46.56 -32.87
CA THR A 30 46.13 47.81 -32.10
C THR A 30 47.13 48.77 -32.79
N PRO A 31 47.09 50.15 -32.71
CA PRO A 31 47.52 50.82 -31.47
C PRO A 31 46.91 52.22 -31.19
N ALA A 32 47.00 52.56 -29.93
CA ALA A 32 47.53 53.74 -29.26
C ALA A 32 47.10 55.20 -29.61
N ALA A 33 46.73 55.84 -28.56
CA ALA A 33 47.31 56.94 -27.80
C ALA A 33 46.68 58.33 -27.89
N ASP A 34 46.45 58.81 -26.71
CA ASP A 34 46.78 60.12 -26.11
C ASP A 34 45.75 61.29 -26.25
N GLU A 35 45.30 61.74 -25.13
CA GLU A 35 45.56 62.99 -24.45
C GLU A 35 44.52 63.34 -23.36
N THR A 36 45.02 63.52 -22.13
CA THR A 36 44.43 64.25 -21.00
C THR A 36 44.88 65.74 -21.11
N PRO A 37 44.35 66.78 -20.39
CA PRO A 37 43.54 66.85 -19.17
C PRO A 37 42.50 68.01 -19.13
N ALA A 38 41.60 67.99 -18.12
CA ALA A 38 41.37 69.13 -17.22
C ALA A 38 40.27 68.83 -16.18
N ALA A 39 40.67 69.11 -14.95
CA ALA A 39 39.92 69.02 -13.71
C ALA A 39 38.79 70.03 -13.56
N THR A 40 37.69 69.64 -12.90
CA THR A 40 36.94 70.52 -11.98
C THR A 40 36.17 69.65 -10.97
N GLU A 41 36.41 69.87 -9.70
CA GLU A 41 35.77 69.33 -8.49
C GLU A 41 34.46 70.05 -8.17
N PRO A 42 33.73 69.73 -7.06
CA PRO A 42 32.85 68.53 -6.86
C PRO A 42 31.38 68.95 -6.57
N ALA A 43 30.47 68.07 -6.75
CA ALA A 43 29.14 68.17 -6.14
C ALA A 43 28.80 66.80 -5.46
N GLU A 44 28.64 66.84 -4.13
CA GLU A 44 28.17 65.77 -3.31
C GLU A 44 26.78 65.30 -3.77
N THR A 45 26.71 64.03 -4.13
CA THR A 45 25.44 63.30 -4.18
C THR A 45 25.57 62.05 -3.33
N THR A 46 24.77 62.01 -2.30
CA THR A 46 24.57 60.87 -1.40
C THR A 46 24.13 59.63 -2.21
N ASP A 47 25.05 58.70 -2.37
CA ASP A 47 24.75 57.36 -2.88
C ASP A 47 24.06 56.53 -1.79
N THR A 48 22.76 56.30 -1.96
CA THR A 48 22.05 55.21 -1.29
C THR A 48 22.40 53.93 -2.07
N PRO A 49 22.91 52.87 -1.39
CA PRO A 49 23.18 51.62 -2.07
C PRO A 49 21.88 51.08 -2.63
N ALA A 50 21.83 50.82 -3.94
CA ALA A 50 20.77 50.03 -4.57
C ALA A 50 20.75 48.65 -3.91
N ALA A 51 19.57 48.24 -3.49
CA ALA A 51 19.31 46.85 -3.08
C ALA A 51 19.71 45.90 -4.22
N PRO A 52 20.23 44.70 -3.93
CA PRO A 52 20.50 43.72 -4.95
C PRO A 52 19.20 43.48 -5.76
N GLU A 53 19.27 43.61 -7.06
CA GLU A 53 18.22 43.08 -7.94
C GLU A 53 18.10 41.58 -7.67
N GLU A 54 17.00 41.17 -7.06
CA GLU A 54 16.56 39.81 -6.98
C GLU A 54 16.43 39.34 -8.42
N THR A 55 17.36 38.53 -8.88
CA THR A 55 17.24 37.87 -10.19
C THR A 55 16.04 36.96 -10.10
N ALA A 56 14.91 37.41 -10.68
CA ALA A 56 13.72 36.57 -10.82
C ALA A 56 14.13 35.27 -11.53
N GLU A 57 13.85 34.15 -10.92
CA GLU A 57 13.99 32.85 -11.58
C GLU A 57 13.23 32.88 -12.90
N PRO A 58 13.77 32.25 -13.97
CA PRO A 58 13.07 32.24 -15.26
C PRO A 58 11.69 31.60 -15.07
N ALA A 59 10.65 32.30 -15.52
CA ALA A 59 9.29 31.80 -15.43
C ALA A 59 9.19 30.41 -16.11
N LEU A 60 8.59 29.44 -15.43
CA LEU A 60 8.38 28.11 -15.97
C LEU A 60 7.54 28.18 -17.27
N GLU A 61 7.90 27.38 -18.27
CA GLU A 61 7.12 27.26 -19.50
C GLU A 61 5.77 26.55 -19.23
N GLN A 62 4.76 26.83 -20.06
CA GLN A 62 3.48 26.15 -19.97
C GLN A 62 3.62 24.67 -20.31
N LYS A 63 3.23 23.78 -19.39
CA LYS A 63 3.30 22.32 -19.54
C LYS A 63 2.00 21.69 -19.07
N THR A 64 1.68 20.56 -19.67
CA THR A 64 0.58 19.68 -19.23
C THR A 64 1.16 18.36 -18.77
N ILE A 65 0.77 17.92 -17.57
CA ILE A 65 1.20 16.67 -16.94
C ILE A 65 0.06 15.68 -17.01
N GLN A 66 0.33 14.52 -17.57
CA GLN A 66 -0.60 13.39 -17.59
C GLN A 66 -0.44 12.57 -16.31
N LEU A 67 -1.41 12.69 -15.39
CA LEU A 67 -1.45 11.95 -14.12
C LEU A 67 -2.44 10.80 -14.21
N MET A 68 -1.92 9.58 -14.22
CA MET A 68 -2.72 8.36 -14.18
C MET A 68 -2.97 7.94 -12.74
N ILE A 69 -4.21 8.11 -12.29
CA ILE A 69 -4.67 7.80 -10.92
C ILE A 69 -5.68 6.65 -10.97
N THR A 70 -5.81 5.94 -9.85
CA THR A 70 -6.81 4.87 -9.71
C THR A 70 -7.74 5.13 -8.53
N GLY A 71 -8.89 4.50 -8.54
CA GLY A 71 -9.89 4.60 -7.47
C GLY A 71 -11.27 4.15 -7.94
N SER A 72 -12.24 5.01 -7.67
CA SER A 72 -13.64 4.77 -8.05
C SER A 72 -13.93 4.99 -9.54
N GLY A 73 -12.96 5.52 -10.29
CA GLY A 73 -13.17 6.01 -11.64
C GLY A 73 -13.84 7.39 -11.67
N LYS A 74 -14.04 7.94 -12.86
CA LYS A 74 -14.56 9.30 -13.06
C LYS A 74 -15.98 9.46 -12.50
N GLN A 75 -16.16 10.42 -11.60
CA GLN A 75 -17.40 10.76 -10.92
C GLN A 75 -18.06 12.02 -11.50
N ALA A 76 -19.27 12.35 -11.04
CA ALA A 76 -20.09 13.44 -11.60
C ALA A 76 -19.39 14.81 -11.52
N ASN A 77 -18.68 15.12 -10.44
CA ASN A 77 -17.99 16.40 -10.23
C ASN A 77 -16.50 16.38 -10.58
N SER A 78 -15.95 15.27 -11.08
CA SER A 78 -14.51 15.15 -11.36
C SER A 78 -13.95 16.30 -12.19
N ASP A 79 -14.58 16.63 -13.31
CA ASP A 79 -14.10 17.72 -14.20
C ASP A 79 -14.03 19.08 -13.49
N LYS A 80 -14.99 19.35 -12.60
CA LYS A 80 -15.05 20.60 -11.85
C LYS A 80 -13.97 20.66 -10.76
N VAL A 81 -13.78 19.56 -10.06
CA VAL A 81 -12.74 19.43 -9.03
C VAL A 81 -11.36 19.52 -9.66
N TRP A 82 -11.12 18.85 -10.78
CA TRP A 82 -9.84 18.92 -11.50
C TRP A 82 -9.54 20.33 -12.03
N ALA A 83 -10.57 21.09 -12.43
CA ALA A 83 -10.40 22.49 -12.78
C ALA A 83 -9.99 23.34 -11.55
N ALA A 84 -10.64 23.13 -10.38
CA ALA A 84 -10.29 23.81 -9.13
C ALA A 84 -8.88 23.44 -8.66
N PHE A 85 -8.51 22.17 -8.74
CA PHE A 85 -7.16 21.70 -8.47
C PHE A 85 -6.12 22.41 -9.35
N ASN A 86 -6.36 22.50 -10.64
CA ASN A 86 -5.46 23.17 -11.58
C ASN A 86 -5.36 24.69 -11.34
N GLU A 87 -6.42 25.33 -10.87
CA GLU A 87 -6.38 26.74 -10.46
C GLU A 87 -5.49 26.93 -9.22
N GLN A 88 -5.62 26.08 -8.20
CA GLN A 88 -4.79 26.11 -7.00
C GLN A 88 -3.33 25.76 -7.31
N LEU A 89 -3.10 24.78 -8.17
CA LEU A 89 -1.76 24.34 -8.56
C LEU A 89 -0.88 25.48 -9.08
N GLN A 90 -1.47 26.49 -9.74
CA GLN A 90 -0.72 27.66 -10.24
C GLN A 90 0.02 28.43 -9.15
N GLN A 91 -0.38 28.31 -7.89
CA GLN A 91 0.29 28.97 -6.76
C GLN A 91 1.60 28.27 -6.39
N TYR A 92 1.70 26.98 -6.64
CA TYR A 92 2.81 26.12 -6.25
C TYR A 92 3.70 25.72 -7.42
N VAL A 93 3.08 25.42 -8.56
CA VAL A 93 3.77 25.06 -9.81
C VAL A 93 3.17 25.89 -10.96
N PRO A 94 3.64 27.14 -11.13
CA PRO A 94 3.12 28.04 -12.14
C PRO A 94 3.21 27.47 -13.56
N ASN A 95 2.28 27.86 -14.44
CA ASN A 95 2.24 27.43 -15.84
C ASN A 95 2.19 25.89 -16.00
N THR A 96 1.53 25.20 -15.07
CA THR A 96 1.36 23.76 -15.11
C THR A 96 -0.12 23.39 -15.05
N THR A 97 -0.54 22.49 -15.92
CA THR A 97 -1.89 21.92 -15.93
C THR A 97 -1.77 20.41 -15.78
N VAL A 98 -2.60 19.79 -14.95
CA VAL A 98 -2.69 18.34 -14.81
C VAL A 98 -3.94 17.86 -15.55
N GLU A 99 -3.76 16.90 -16.45
CA GLU A 99 -4.82 16.10 -17.03
C GLU A 99 -4.87 14.76 -16.32
N PHE A 100 -6.01 14.45 -15.72
CA PHE A 100 -6.21 13.23 -14.96
C PHE A 100 -6.70 12.10 -15.86
N ILE A 101 -6.00 10.97 -15.81
CA ILE A 101 -6.42 9.69 -16.38
C ILE A 101 -6.91 8.85 -15.20
N ASP A 102 -8.19 8.97 -14.89
CA ASP A 102 -8.81 8.27 -13.76
C ASP A 102 -9.34 6.90 -14.22
N VAL A 103 -8.80 5.84 -13.64
CA VAL A 103 -9.07 4.46 -14.04
C VAL A 103 -9.51 3.67 -12.82
N SER A 104 -10.58 2.91 -12.93
CA SER A 104 -11.03 2.01 -11.86
C SER A 104 -9.97 0.97 -11.49
N PHE A 105 -10.00 0.46 -10.26
CA PHE A 105 -9.05 -0.56 -9.82
C PHE A 105 -9.07 -1.79 -10.74
N ASP A 106 -10.23 -2.20 -11.21
CA ASP A 106 -10.40 -3.41 -12.05
C ASP A 106 -9.72 -3.28 -13.42
N GLU A 107 -9.64 -2.06 -13.96
CA GLU A 107 -9.11 -1.79 -15.29
C GLU A 107 -7.66 -1.27 -15.27
N TYR A 108 -7.16 -0.89 -14.09
CA TYR A 108 -5.90 -0.15 -13.97
C TYR A 108 -4.68 -0.89 -14.51
N SER A 109 -4.51 -2.15 -14.14
CA SER A 109 -3.34 -2.96 -14.53
C SER A 109 -3.25 -3.14 -16.05
N GLU A 110 -4.39 -3.37 -16.71
CA GLU A 110 -4.46 -3.47 -18.17
C GLU A 110 -4.13 -2.12 -18.83
N LYS A 111 -4.75 -1.03 -18.34
CA LYS A 111 -4.52 0.32 -18.88
C LYS A 111 -3.07 0.76 -18.71
N PHE A 112 -2.46 0.52 -17.55
CA PHE A 112 -1.05 0.81 -17.30
C PHE A 112 -0.14 0.05 -18.28
N SER A 113 -0.39 -1.24 -18.49
CA SER A 113 0.36 -2.04 -19.46
C SER A 113 0.21 -1.52 -20.90
N GLN A 114 -0.98 -1.05 -21.28
CA GLN A 114 -1.23 -0.44 -22.61
C GLN A 114 -0.45 0.87 -22.78
N VAL A 115 -0.41 1.73 -21.76
CA VAL A 115 0.36 2.99 -21.78
C VAL A 115 1.85 2.70 -21.96
N LEU A 116 2.42 1.80 -21.20
CA LEU A 116 3.84 1.41 -21.34
C LEU A 116 4.15 0.85 -22.73
N ALA A 117 3.25 0.04 -23.29
CA ALA A 117 3.43 -0.58 -24.61
C ALA A 117 3.28 0.42 -25.77
N SER A 118 2.40 1.41 -25.62
CA SER A 118 2.19 2.45 -26.66
C SER A 118 3.28 3.52 -26.64
N GLY A 119 3.91 3.74 -25.47
CA GLY A 119 4.81 4.87 -25.24
C GLY A 119 4.08 6.21 -25.25
N GLU A 120 2.74 6.21 -25.06
CA GLU A 120 1.97 7.45 -24.84
C GLU A 120 2.43 8.07 -23.52
N GLY A 121 2.75 9.37 -23.57
CA GLY A 121 3.32 10.08 -22.43
C GLY A 121 2.36 10.15 -21.26
N VAL A 122 2.58 9.29 -20.27
CA VAL A 122 2.05 9.45 -18.92
C VAL A 122 3.22 9.87 -18.06
N ASP A 123 3.09 11.05 -17.42
CA ASP A 123 4.19 11.65 -16.68
C ASP A 123 4.26 11.18 -15.24
N LEU A 124 3.12 10.80 -14.68
CA LEU A 124 3.02 10.32 -13.30
C LEU A 124 1.96 9.23 -13.22
N ALA A 125 2.29 8.09 -12.64
CA ALA A 125 1.39 6.95 -12.54
C ALA A 125 1.39 6.32 -11.15
N TRP A 126 0.21 5.94 -10.69
CA TRP A 126 0.07 5.11 -9.51
C TRP A 126 0.67 3.71 -9.74
N THR A 127 1.44 3.23 -8.76
CA THR A 127 2.14 1.94 -8.80
C THR A 127 1.92 1.15 -7.51
N GLY A 128 0.65 0.94 -7.14
CA GLY A 128 0.30 0.14 -5.97
C GLY A 128 0.30 -1.36 -6.22
N TRP A 129 -0.44 -2.08 -5.38
CA TRP A 129 -0.48 -3.55 -5.35
C TRP A 129 -0.89 -4.23 -6.66
N LEU A 130 -1.55 -3.53 -7.58
CA LEU A 130 -1.94 -4.05 -8.90
C LEU A 130 -0.77 -4.08 -9.89
N ILE A 131 0.34 -3.42 -9.57
CA ILE A 131 1.49 -3.25 -10.46
C ILE A 131 2.69 -4.03 -9.91
N ASN A 132 3.21 -4.95 -10.71
CA ASN A 132 4.45 -5.65 -10.36
C ASN A 132 5.65 -4.69 -10.53
N LYS A 133 5.96 -3.94 -9.46
CA LYS A 133 7.05 -2.95 -9.46
C LYS A 133 8.42 -3.57 -9.79
N PRO A 134 8.85 -4.69 -9.16
CA PRO A 134 10.13 -5.30 -9.48
C PRO A 134 10.28 -5.64 -10.96
N GLN A 135 9.25 -6.21 -11.58
CA GLN A 135 9.27 -6.53 -13.01
C GLN A 135 9.37 -5.28 -13.88
N ASN A 136 8.59 -4.23 -13.56
CA ASN A 136 8.62 -2.98 -14.33
C ASN A 136 9.97 -2.25 -14.19
N ILE A 137 10.64 -2.35 -13.05
CA ILE A 137 11.99 -1.83 -12.84
C ILE A 137 12.99 -2.63 -13.71
N ALA A 138 12.93 -3.96 -13.65
CA ALA A 138 13.82 -4.84 -14.43
C ALA A 138 13.64 -4.66 -15.94
N ASP A 139 12.41 -4.41 -16.40
CA ASP A 139 12.08 -4.14 -17.81
C ASP A 139 12.47 -2.72 -18.26
N GLY A 140 12.88 -1.85 -17.33
CA GLY A 140 13.24 -0.45 -17.61
C GLY A 140 12.03 0.45 -17.91
N ASN A 141 10.86 0.09 -17.40
CA ASN A 141 9.61 0.84 -17.61
C ASN A 141 9.46 2.05 -16.67
N LEU A 142 10.22 2.09 -15.57
CA LEU A 142 10.19 3.17 -14.58
C LEU A 142 11.52 3.93 -14.57
N MET A 143 11.46 5.25 -14.37
CA MET A 143 12.65 6.10 -14.25
C MET A 143 13.23 6.04 -12.84
N PRO A 144 14.56 6.10 -12.67
CA PRO A 144 15.17 6.44 -11.40
C PRO A 144 14.77 7.86 -10.98
N LEU A 145 14.39 8.02 -9.71
CA LEU A 145 13.85 9.28 -9.18
C LEU A 145 14.88 10.09 -8.37
N ASP A 146 16.08 9.58 -8.13
CA ASP A 146 17.07 10.17 -7.23
C ASP A 146 17.38 11.65 -7.55
N ASP A 147 17.74 11.95 -8.80
CA ASP A 147 18.07 13.30 -9.22
C ASP A 147 16.83 14.22 -9.20
N LEU A 148 15.67 13.70 -9.62
CA LEU A 148 14.41 14.45 -9.64
C LEU A 148 13.95 14.78 -8.20
N LEU A 149 14.06 13.81 -7.30
CA LEU A 149 13.69 14.01 -5.89
C LEU A 149 14.61 15.01 -5.22
N ALA A 150 15.92 14.93 -5.46
CA ALA A 150 16.91 15.84 -4.89
C ALA A 150 16.71 17.30 -5.36
N GLU A 151 16.27 17.52 -6.61
CA GLU A 151 16.12 18.86 -7.18
C GLU A 151 14.71 19.44 -6.95
N TYR A 152 13.66 18.61 -7.01
CA TYR A 152 12.26 19.08 -7.02
C TYR A 152 11.38 18.49 -5.92
N GLY A 153 11.87 17.54 -5.13
CA GLY A 153 11.03 16.71 -4.25
C GLY A 153 11.26 16.92 -2.75
N GLN A 154 11.86 18.04 -2.31
CA GLN A 154 12.21 18.26 -0.89
C GLN A 154 10.99 18.14 0.03
N GLY A 155 9.82 18.68 -0.37
CA GLY A 155 8.60 18.58 0.43
C GLY A 155 8.11 17.13 0.60
N ILE A 156 8.38 16.25 -0.35
CA ILE A 156 8.11 14.81 -0.21
C ILE A 156 9.02 14.21 0.86
N VAL A 157 10.31 14.54 0.83
CA VAL A 157 11.29 14.04 1.82
C VAL A 157 10.96 14.55 3.22
N ASP A 158 10.52 15.80 3.35
CA ASP A 158 10.11 16.39 4.63
C ASP A 158 8.89 15.70 5.24
N ILE A 159 7.98 15.21 4.40
CA ILE A 159 6.75 14.49 4.82
C ILE A 159 7.04 13.01 5.13
N LEU A 160 7.79 12.33 4.27
CA LEU A 160 8.06 10.90 4.42
C LEU A 160 9.15 10.61 5.44
N GLY A 161 10.15 11.49 5.54
CA GLY A 161 11.40 11.25 6.24
C GLY A 161 12.44 10.51 5.38
N GLU A 162 13.73 10.83 5.59
CA GLU A 162 14.84 10.21 4.85
C GLU A 162 14.87 8.68 4.99
N ASN A 163 14.57 8.16 6.19
CA ASN A 163 14.56 6.71 6.43
C ASN A 163 13.55 5.98 5.55
N VAL A 164 12.35 6.56 5.36
CA VAL A 164 11.31 5.97 4.50
C VAL A 164 11.75 5.96 3.05
N VAL A 165 12.37 7.03 2.58
CA VAL A 165 12.92 7.10 1.23
C VAL A 165 14.00 6.04 1.03
N GLU A 166 14.92 5.88 1.99
CA GLU A 166 16.02 4.90 1.90
C GLU A 166 15.53 3.45 1.87
N ILE A 167 14.53 3.08 2.66
CA ILE A 167 14.02 1.70 2.68
C ILE A 167 13.26 1.30 1.39
N HIS A 168 12.86 2.30 0.56
CA HIS A 168 12.20 2.05 -0.72
C HIS A 168 13.17 1.95 -1.91
N ARG A 169 14.48 2.03 -1.64
CA ARG A 169 15.48 1.83 -2.70
C ARG A 169 15.47 0.40 -3.21
N ASN A 170 15.59 0.26 -4.52
CA ASN A 170 15.74 -1.06 -5.14
C ASN A 170 17.03 -1.72 -4.63
N ALA A 171 16.91 -2.95 -4.13
CA ALA A 171 18.02 -3.70 -3.57
C ALA A 171 19.12 -4.05 -4.60
N ASP A 172 18.78 -4.14 -5.90
CA ASP A 172 19.71 -4.57 -6.96
C ASP A 172 20.68 -3.46 -7.37
N ASP A 173 20.22 -2.19 -7.43
CA ASP A 173 21.01 -1.08 -7.93
C ASP A 173 21.06 0.14 -6.99
N GLY A 174 20.39 0.09 -5.86
CA GLY A 174 20.34 1.14 -4.84
C GLY A 174 19.56 2.40 -5.24
N LYS A 175 18.83 2.38 -6.37
CA LYS A 175 18.09 3.55 -6.86
C LYS A 175 16.65 3.55 -6.41
N LEU A 176 16.07 4.75 -6.34
CA LEU A 176 14.67 4.96 -6.06
C LEU A 176 13.87 5.00 -7.37
N TYR A 177 12.77 4.23 -7.46
CA TYR A 177 11.93 4.16 -8.66
C TYR A 177 10.47 4.54 -8.41
N TYR A 178 10.06 4.63 -7.15
CA TYR A 178 8.73 5.04 -6.75
C TYR A 178 8.76 5.68 -5.37
N LEU A 179 7.75 6.48 -5.08
CA LEU A 179 7.56 7.17 -3.81
C LEU A 179 6.25 6.70 -3.17
N PRO A 180 6.28 6.18 -1.93
CA PRO A 180 5.08 5.69 -1.27
C PRO A 180 4.16 6.84 -0.86
N SER A 181 2.84 6.65 -0.98
CA SER A 181 1.88 7.52 -0.31
C SER A 181 1.96 7.29 1.20
N TRP A 182 2.01 8.35 1.98
CA TRP A 182 2.00 8.20 3.43
C TRP A 182 0.56 8.01 3.93
N GLN A 183 0.31 6.89 4.59
CA GLN A 183 -0.96 6.56 5.23
C GLN A 183 -0.78 5.97 6.65
N GLY A 184 0.39 6.22 7.25
CA GLY A 184 0.96 5.52 8.38
C GLY A 184 1.90 4.43 7.88
N LEU A 185 3.03 4.29 8.55
CA LEU A 185 4.02 3.26 8.24
C LEU A 185 3.90 2.06 9.17
N VAL A 186 2.80 1.97 9.91
CA VAL A 186 2.48 0.86 10.80
C VAL A 186 1.27 0.12 10.28
N GLY A 187 1.34 -1.19 10.33
CA GLY A 187 0.28 -2.08 9.91
C GLY A 187 0.38 -3.42 10.62
N ASP A 188 -0.47 -4.33 10.18
CA ASP A 188 -0.50 -5.70 10.65
C ASP A 188 -0.66 -5.91 12.18
N ARG A 189 -1.12 -4.88 12.91
CA ARG A 189 -1.65 -5.10 14.25
C ARG A 189 -3.06 -5.64 14.11
N ARG A 190 -3.15 -6.92 13.80
CA ARG A 190 -4.44 -7.58 13.62
C ARG A 190 -5.06 -7.93 14.96
N GLY A 191 -6.37 -7.85 15.02
CA GLY A 191 -7.14 -8.21 16.19
C GLY A 191 -8.57 -8.58 15.85
N TRP A 192 -9.21 -9.18 16.82
CA TRP A 192 -10.61 -9.50 16.72
C TRP A 192 -11.45 -8.26 17.01
N LEU A 193 -12.34 -7.93 16.10
CA LEU A 193 -13.42 -6.99 16.33
C LEU A 193 -14.71 -7.77 16.54
N VAL A 194 -15.32 -7.59 17.69
CA VAL A 194 -16.51 -8.35 18.11
C VAL A 194 -17.59 -7.41 18.64
N VAL A 195 -18.84 -7.83 18.55
CA VAL A 195 -19.97 -7.12 19.20
C VAL A 195 -19.89 -7.37 20.70
N THR A 196 -19.74 -6.31 21.50
CA THR A 196 -19.54 -6.38 22.96
C THR A 196 -20.65 -7.13 23.67
N GLU A 197 -21.92 -6.88 23.32
CA GLU A 197 -23.08 -7.58 23.89
C GLU A 197 -22.98 -9.11 23.70
N ILE A 198 -22.48 -9.59 22.57
CA ILE A 198 -22.31 -11.03 22.31
C ILE A 198 -21.13 -11.57 23.14
N ALA A 199 -20.07 -10.80 23.32
CA ALA A 199 -18.95 -11.16 24.17
C ALA A 199 -19.40 -11.35 25.64
N GLU A 200 -20.24 -10.45 26.17
CA GLU A 200 -20.85 -10.57 27.47
C GLU A 200 -21.74 -11.82 27.60
N LEU A 201 -22.52 -12.16 26.55
CA LEU A 201 -23.31 -13.37 26.53
C LEU A 201 -22.45 -14.66 26.48
N ALA A 202 -21.25 -14.59 25.96
CA ALA A 202 -20.32 -15.73 25.93
C ALA A 202 -19.70 -16.03 27.30
N GLY A 203 -19.75 -15.09 28.25
CA GLY A 203 -19.32 -15.25 29.64
C GLY A 203 -18.82 -13.96 30.26
N ASP A 204 -19.03 -13.82 31.58
CA ASP A 204 -18.65 -12.61 32.35
C ASP A 204 -17.14 -12.26 32.25
N THR A 205 -16.29 -13.22 31.94
CA THR A 205 -14.83 -13.07 31.81
C THR A 205 -14.33 -13.40 30.41
N TRP A 206 -15.25 -13.45 29.42
CA TRP A 206 -14.87 -13.90 28.07
C TRP A 206 -13.82 -13.00 27.43
N ILE A 207 -13.89 -11.69 27.64
CA ILE A 207 -12.95 -10.71 27.09
C ILE A 207 -11.55 -10.97 27.67
N GLU A 208 -11.42 -11.01 29.00
CA GLU A 208 -10.15 -11.26 29.71
C GLU A 208 -9.58 -12.64 29.38
N ASP A 209 -10.42 -13.68 29.31
CA ASP A 209 -10.02 -15.03 28.95
C ASP A 209 -9.52 -15.10 27.51
N THR A 210 -10.14 -14.33 26.60
CA THR A 210 -9.75 -14.24 25.21
C THR A 210 -8.42 -13.50 25.05
N GLU A 211 -8.24 -12.37 25.71
CA GLU A 211 -6.97 -11.64 25.74
C GLU A 211 -5.83 -12.53 26.27
N ALA A 212 -6.09 -13.29 27.35
CA ALA A 212 -5.12 -14.22 27.90
C ALA A 212 -4.76 -15.35 26.89
N ALA A 213 -5.76 -15.88 26.17
CA ALA A 213 -5.54 -16.91 25.15
C ALA A 213 -4.74 -16.36 23.96
N LEU A 214 -5.08 -15.17 23.45
CA LEU A 214 -4.37 -14.49 22.37
C LEU A 214 -2.93 -14.15 22.76
N ASN A 215 -2.71 -13.65 23.98
CA ASN A 215 -1.39 -13.37 24.52
C ASN A 215 -0.53 -14.64 24.62
N LYS A 216 -1.12 -15.74 25.13
CA LYS A 216 -0.43 -17.02 25.19
C LYS A 216 -0.06 -17.53 23.79
N TRP A 217 -0.97 -17.42 22.84
CA TRP A 217 -0.75 -17.81 21.45
C TRP A 217 0.42 -17.06 20.81
N ARG A 218 0.43 -15.72 20.90
CA ARG A 218 1.47 -14.85 20.35
C ARG A 218 2.88 -15.21 20.83
N ASN A 219 3.00 -15.54 22.12
CA ASN A 219 4.30 -15.78 22.76
C ASN A 219 4.76 -17.24 22.65
N ASN A 220 3.93 -18.16 22.15
CA ASN A 220 4.20 -19.59 22.18
C ASN A 220 3.82 -20.29 20.86
N TYR A 221 3.91 -19.60 19.74
CA TYR A 221 3.56 -20.15 18.43
C TYR A 221 4.28 -21.46 18.12
N SER A 222 5.56 -21.58 18.51
CA SER A 222 6.41 -22.75 18.28
C SER A 222 6.19 -23.90 19.29
N GLU A 223 5.43 -23.69 20.37
CA GLU A 223 5.36 -24.65 21.50
C GLU A 223 4.22 -25.68 21.41
N GLY A 224 3.57 -25.80 20.26
CA GLY A 224 2.49 -26.77 20.04
C GLY A 224 1.10 -26.14 19.94
N THR A 225 0.08 -26.99 19.76
CA THR A 225 -1.28 -26.54 19.42
C THR A 225 -2.14 -26.09 20.59
N GLU A 226 -1.70 -26.27 21.83
CA GLU A 226 -2.53 -25.98 23.02
C GLU A 226 -2.93 -24.51 23.13
N ALA A 227 -2.01 -23.58 22.83
CA ALA A 227 -2.29 -22.16 22.88
C ALA A 227 -3.28 -21.76 21.78
N PHE A 228 -3.11 -22.29 20.58
CA PHE A 228 -4.03 -22.05 19.47
C PHE A 228 -5.41 -22.68 19.71
N GLN A 229 -5.47 -23.87 20.31
CA GLN A 229 -6.74 -24.48 20.72
C GLN A 229 -7.51 -23.56 21.66
N ALA A 230 -6.83 -22.94 22.64
CA ALA A 230 -7.48 -22.02 23.56
C ALA A 230 -8.09 -20.79 22.84
N VAL A 231 -7.40 -20.27 21.83
CA VAL A 231 -7.96 -19.18 20.96
C VAL A 231 -9.20 -19.65 20.24
N LEU A 232 -9.15 -20.84 19.59
CA LEU A 232 -10.30 -21.41 18.88
C LEU A 232 -11.47 -21.72 19.81
N ASP A 233 -11.19 -22.14 21.04
CA ASP A 233 -12.23 -22.38 22.06
C ASP A 233 -12.96 -21.10 22.46
N GLN A 234 -12.27 -19.95 22.59
CA GLN A 234 -12.89 -18.67 22.89
C GLN A 234 -13.75 -18.18 21.70
N ALA A 235 -13.26 -18.30 20.47
CA ALA A 235 -14.05 -17.99 19.30
C ALA A 235 -15.30 -18.88 19.20
N THR A 236 -15.18 -20.17 19.52
CA THR A 236 -16.31 -21.11 19.53
C THR A 236 -17.36 -20.73 20.57
N LYS A 237 -16.96 -20.31 21.78
CA LYS A 237 -17.90 -19.83 22.81
C LYS A 237 -18.66 -18.60 22.33
N TYR A 238 -17.98 -17.63 21.72
CA TYR A 238 -18.59 -16.43 21.18
C TYR A 238 -19.64 -16.74 20.11
N LEU A 239 -19.27 -17.59 19.12
CA LEU A 239 -20.18 -17.96 18.05
C LEU A 239 -21.39 -18.77 18.55
N ALA A 240 -21.19 -19.62 19.57
CA ALA A 240 -22.26 -20.34 20.23
C ALA A 240 -23.24 -19.39 20.92
N ALA A 241 -22.75 -18.40 21.67
CA ALA A 241 -23.55 -17.39 22.31
C ALA A 241 -24.32 -16.53 21.29
N ALA A 242 -23.66 -16.10 20.20
CA ALA A 242 -24.32 -15.38 19.12
C ALA A 242 -25.47 -16.18 18.51
N LYS A 243 -25.27 -17.47 18.26
CA LYS A 243 -26.28 -18.37 17.69
C LYS A 243 -27.46 -18.57 18.67
N GLU A 244 -27.19 -18.85 19.94
CA GLU A 244 -28.22 -19.06 20.95
C GLU A 244 -29.06 -17.79 21.16
N ALA A 245 -28.45 -16.62 21.09
CA ALA A 245 -29.14 -15.32 21.20
C ALA A 245 -29.89 -14.93 19.89
N GLY A 246 -29.77 -15.70 18.81
CA GLY A 246 -30.31 -15.34 17.50
C GLY A 246 -29.63 -14.12 16.86
N LYS A 247 -28.38 -13.86 17.23
CA LYS A 247 -27.56 -12.71 16.80
C LYS A 247 -26.36 -13.11 15.92
N LEU A 248 -26.35 -14.33 15.39
CA LEU A 248 -25.22 -14.81 14.58
C LEU A 248 -25.15 -14.13 13.19
N GLY A 249 -26.28 -13.64 12.67
CA GLY A 249 -26.33 -13.01 11.35
C GLY A 249 -25.93 -14.00 10.24
N ALA A 250 -25.01 -13.58 9.39
CA ALA A 250 -24.43 -14.41 8.30
C ALA A 250 -23.47 -15.51 8.81
N GLY A 251 -23.21 -15.55 10.10
CA GLY A 251 -22.13 -16.36 10.66
C GLY A 251 -20.78 -15.63 10.59
N ILE A 252 -19.72 -16.37 10.27
CA ILE A 252 -18.41 -15.77 10.03
C ILE A 252 -18.14 -15.69 8.53
N ASN A 253 -17.41 -14.66 8.13
CA ASN A 253 -16.78 -14.57 6.82
C ASN A 253 -15.36 -15.15 6.94
N THR A 254 -15.17 -16.40 6.55
CA THR A 254 -13.90 -17.12 6.72
C THR A 254 -12.73 -16.46 6.02
N GLY A 255 -12.95 -15.75 4.92
CA GLY A 255 -11.90 -15.03 4.20
C GLY A 255 -11.34 -13.82 4.94
N ARG A 256 -12.17 -13.13 5.75
CA ARG A 256 -11.76 -11.93 6.50
C ARG A 256 -11.57 -12.17 7.99
N VAL A 257 -12.25 -13.17 8.54
CA VAL A 257 -12.40 -13.29 9.99
C VAL A 257 -11.49 -14.36 10.57
N PHE A 258 -11.33 -15.48 9.89
CA PHE A 258 -10.54 -16.60 10.34
C PHE A 258 -9.72 -17.22 9.22
N GLY A 259 -9.25 -16.41 8.27
CA GLY A 259 -8.32 -16.89 7.26
C GLY A 259 -7.05 -17.45 7.91
N TRP A 260 -6.62 -18.62 7.47
CA TRP A 260 -5.41 -19.26 7.99
C TRP A 260 -4.19 -18.34 7.98
N SER A 261 -4.06 -17.49 6.96
CA SER A 261 -2.98 -16.52 6.83
C SER A 261 -2.83 -15.57 8.04
N MET A 262 -3.89 -15.39 8.83
CA MET A 262 -3.86 -14.57 10.05
C MET A 262 -3.29 -15.31 11.25
N TYR A 263 -3.30 -16.64 11.23
CA TYR A 263 -2.91 -17.48 12.35
C TYR A 263 -1.71 -18.38 12.07
N ASN A 264 -1.18 -18.36 10.84
CA ASN A 264 -0.07 -19.22 10.47
C ASN A 264 1.25 -18.85 11.15
N GLY A 265 1.30 -17.73 11.87
CA GLY A 265 2.46 -17.26 12.62
C GLY A 265 3.71 -17.05 11.77
N THR A 266 3.56 -16.95 10.45
CA THR A 266 4.70 -16.74 9.55
C THR A 266 4.76 -15.31 9.06
N ARG A 267 5.98 -14.83 8.84
CA ARG A 267 6.29 -13.58 8.14
C ARG A 267 7.08 -13.89 6.86
N SER A 268 7.15 -12.95 5.95
CA SER A 268 7.83 -13.15 4.66
C SER A 268 7.24 -14.28 3.83
N ASN A 269 6.03 -14.08 3.33
CA ASN A 269 5.43 -14.93 2.32
C ASN A 269 6.12 -14.65 0.97
N PRO A 270 6.51 -15.69 0.21
CA PRO A 270 7.15 -15.51 -1.11
C PRO A 270 6.22 -14.93 -2.18
N GLY A 271 5.01 -14.47 -1.84
CA GLY A 271 4.04 -13.98 -2.80
C GLY A 271 3.48 -15.06 -3.74
N VAL A 272 3.62 -16.33 -3.36
CA VAL A 272 3.03 -17.45 -4.10
C VAL A 272 1.68 -17.78 -3.50
N GLY A 273 0.61 -17.40 -4.18
CA GLY A 273 -0.76 -17.65 -3.72
C GLY A 273 -1.00 -19.12 -3.39
N GLY A 274 -1.65 -19.39 -2.27
CA GLY A 274 -1.98 -20.74 -1.79
C GLY A 274 -0.79 -21.58 -1.31
N SER A 275 0.43 -21.03 -1.29
CA SER A 275 1.59 -21.78 -0.80
C SER A 275 1.64 -21.84 0.73
N GLU A 276 1.26 -20.77 1.40
CA GLU A 276 1.31 -20.62 2.87
C GLU A 276 2.68 -20.99 3.47
N ILE A 277 3.75 -20.78 2.70
CA ILE A 277 5.12 -20.94 3.18
C ILE A 277 5.64 -19.61 3.73
N GLY A 278 6.50 -19.68 4.74
CA GLY A 278 7.07 -18.47 5.33
C GLY A 278 8.00 -18.78 6.48
N ILE A 279 8.48 -17.73 7.13
CA ILE A 279 9.36 -17.80 8.29
C ILE A 279 8.49 -17.62 9.54
N PRO A 280 8.58 -18.51 10.55
CA PRO A 280 7.89 -18.32 11.82
C PRO A 280 8.30 -17.00 12.46
N PHE A 281 7.32 -16.33 13.04
CA PHE A 281 7.51 -15.05 13.70
C PHE A 281 8.47 -15.17 14.88
N GLU A 282 9.44 -14.26 14.97
CA GLU A 282 10.48 -14.23 16.03
C GLU A 282 11.35 -15.49 16.13
N ASP A 283 11.30 -16.38 15.13
CA ASP A 283 12.23 -17.50 15.06
C ASP A 283 13.55 -17.07 14.42
N ASN A 284 14.56 -16.83 15.27
CA ASN A 284 15.90 -16.43 14.83
C ASN A 284 16.69 -17.57 14.12
N THR A 285 16.11 -18.75 13.92
CA THR A 285 16.69 -19.77 13.03
C THR A 285 16.44 -19.45 11.56
N PHE A 286 15.46 -18.58 11.27
CA PHE A 286 15.02 -18.21 9.94
C PHE A 286 14.70 -19.41 9.03
N THR A 287 14.17 -20.47 9.66
CA THR A 287 13.80 -21.69 8.94
C THR A 287 12.45 -21.51 8.26
N VAL A 288 12.41 -21.71 6.95
CA VAL A 288 11.17 -21.67 6.17
C VAL A 288 10.33 -22.91 6.47
N ILE A 289 9.05 -22.70 6.75
CA ILE A 289 8.08 -23.77 6.98
C ILE A 289 6.95 -23.77 5.94
N ASP A 290 6.37 -24.94 5.71
CA ASP A 290 5.06 -25.09 5.07
C ASP A 290 3.98 -24.99 6.14
N GLY A 291 3.29 -23.85 6.24
CA GLY A 291 2.27 -23.62 7.26
C GLY A 291 1.07 -24.56 7.14
N VAL A 292 0.73 -25.03 5.92
CA VAL A 292 -0.36 -25.99 5.70
C VAL A 292 0.00 -27.38 6.22
N ALA A 293 1.29 -27.73 6.24
CA ALA A 293 1.77 -29.00 6.80
C ALA A 293 1.82 -29.01 8.34
N SER A 294 1.52 -27.89 8.98
CA SER A 294 1.59 -27.76 10.43
C SER A 294 0.41 -28.44 11.15
N GLU A 295 0.64 -28.91 12.39
CA GLU A 295 -0.45 -29.39 13.24
C GLU A 295 -1.45 -28.27 13.60
N HIS A 296 -1.03 -27.01 13.55
CA HIS A 296 -1.91 -25.87 13.73
C HIS A 296 -2.94 -25.74 12.59
N TYR A 297 -2.52 -25.91 11.33
CA TYR A 297 -3.45 -25.90 10.20
C TYR A 297 -4.43 -27.09 10.26
N LYS A 298 -3.93 -28.24 10.66
CA LYS A 298 -4.78 -29.44 10.84
C LYS A 298 -5.85 -29.20 11.90
N LEU A 299 -5.48 -28.59 13.02
CA LEU A 299 -6.41 -28.15 14.06
C LEU A 299 -7.40 -27.11 13.55
N TYR A 300 -6.93 -26.12 12.80
CA TYR A 300 -7.75 -25.10 12.17
C TYR A 300 -8.78 -25.72 11.23
N ALA A 301 -8.35 -26.56 10.28
CA ALA A 301 -9.25 -27.19 9.29
C ALA A 301 -10.35 -28.05 9.97
N LYS A 302 -9.96 -28.77 11.05
CA LYS A 302 -10.93 -29.49 11.88
C LYS A 302 -11.96 -28.56 12.51
N THR A 303 -11.50 -27.46 13.10
CA THR A 303 -12.40 -26.48 13.74
C THR A 303 -13.33 -25.84 12.75
N MET A 304 -12.85 -25.46 11.56
CA MET A 304 -13.73 -24.94 10.49
C MET A 304 -14.80 -25.96 10.08
N ALA A 305 -14.44 -27.23 9.95
CA ALA A 305 -15.40 -28.29 9.66
C ALA A 305 -16.47 -28.44 10.76
N ASP A 306 -16.07 -28.36 12.03
CA ASP A 306 -16.99 -28.39 13.16
C ASP A 306 -17.90 -27.14 13.16
N TRP A 307 -17.36 -25.94 12.91
CA TRP A 307 -18.13 -24.70 12.82
C TRP A 307 -19.13 -24.68 11.68
N TYR A 308 -18.76 -25.24 10.52
CA TYR A 308 -19.71 -25.40 9.42
C TYR A 308 -20.87 -26.33 9.78
N LYS A 309 -20.60 -27.45 10.44
CA LYS A 309 -21.62 -28.40 10.92
C LYS A 309 -22.54 -27.78 11.95
N GLU A 310 -21.97 -26.99 12.87
CA GLU A 310 -22.73 -26.24 13.87
C GLU A 310 -23.45 -25.02 13.30
N GLY A 311 -23.24 -24.69 12.01
CA GLY A 311 -23.88 -23.55 11.35
C GLY A 311 -23.39 -22.19 11.87
N TYR A 312 -22.17 -22.12 12.36
CA TYR A 312 -21.47 -20.83 12.61
C TYR A 312 -20.93 -20.25 11.31
N ILE A 313 -20.62 -21.11 10.35
CA ILE A 313 -20.32 -20.74 8.96
C ILE A 313 -21.59 -21.01 8.14
N ARG A 314 -21.97 -20.04 7.31
CA ARG A 314 -23.17 -20.14 6.46
C ARG A 314 -23.05 -21.28 5.45
N SER A 315 -24.18 -21.95 5.17
CA SER A 315 -24.19 -23.14 4.31
C SER A 315 -23.88 -22.87 2.83
N ASP A 316 -24.04 -21.63 2.37
CA ASP A 316 -23.79 -21.19 0.99
C ASP A 316 -22.45 -20.45 0.82
N ILE A 317 -21.54 -20.55 1.80
CA ILE A 317 -20.26 -19.82 1.83
C ILE A 317 -19.43 -19.96 0.54
N MET A 318 -19.52 -21.10 -0.14
CA MET A 318 -18.78 -21.35 -1.38
C MET A 318 -19.39 -20.67 -2.62
N SER A 319 -20.57 -20.08 -2.49
CA SER A 319 -21.30 -19.46 -3.60
C SER A 319 -21.74 -18.03 -3.33
N VAL A 320 -21.67 -17.58 -2.10
CA VAL A 320 -21.99 -16.19 -1.75
C VAL A 320 -20.85 -15.27 -2.15
N ASP A 321 -21.20 -14.11 -2.65
CA ASP A 321 -20.22 -13.03 -2.78
C ASP A 321 -19.90 -12.46 -1.41
N THR A 322 -18.75 -12.84 -0.86
CA THR A 322 -18.32 -12.43 0.47
C THR A 322 -18.03 -10.93 0.58
N SER A 323 -17.87 -10.21 -0.53
CA SER A 323 -17.72 -8.76 -0.55
C SER A 323 -18.99 -8.03 -0.14
N THR A 324 -20.15 -8.69 -0.24
CA THR A 324 -21.44 -8.15 0.19
C THR A 324 -21.70 -8.31 1.69
N LEU A 325 -20.88 -9.08 2.39
CA LEU A 325 -20.99 -9.28 3.83
C LEU A 325 -20.29 -8.13 4.56
N THR A 326 -20.95 -7.54 5.55
CA THR A 326 -20.45 -6.39 6.31
C THR A 326 -20.53 -6.61 7.81
N MET A 327 -19.74 -5.87 8.59
CA MET A 327 -19.95 -5.74 10.03
C MET A 327 -21.30 -5.06 10.30
N PRO A 328 -21.83 -5.13 11.54
CA PRO A 328 -23.06 -4.42 11.93
C PRO A 328 -23.01 -2.96 11.53
N LYS A 329 -24.16 -2.42 11.12
CA LYS A 329 -24.32 -1.02 10.78
C LYS A 329 -25.64 -0.50 11.33
N ASN A 330 -25.64 0.72 11.90
CA ASN A 330 -26.83 1.37 12.46
C ASN A 330 -27.56 0.52 13.52
N GLY A 331 -26.87 -0.31 14.28
CA GLY A 331 -27.44 -1.17 15.33
C GLY A 331 -28.13 -2.43 14.82
N GLU A 332 -27.95 -2.80 13.56
CA GLU A 332 -28.64 -3.94 12.95
C GLU A 332 -27.70 -5.11 12.68
N ILE A 333 -28.16 -6.32 13.02
CA ILE A 333 -27.54 -7.59 12.64
C ILE A 333 -28.52 -8.30 11.70
N THR A 334 -28.12 -8.46 10.46
CA THR A 334 -28.94 -9.08 9.39
C THR A 334 -28.31 -10.39 8.91
N ASP A 335 -28.91 -11.06 7.97
CA ASP A 335 -28.37 -12.27 7.33
C ASP A 335 -27.14 -12.01 6.43
N THR A 336 -26.83 -10.74 6.15
CA THR A 336 -25.60 -10.30 5.48
C THR A 336 -24.57 -9.71 6.43
N THR A 337 -24.82 -9.75 7.75
CA THR A 337 -23.93 -9.18 8.75
C THR A 337 -23.10 -10.27 9.43
N TYR A 338 -21.78 -10.15 9.43
CA TYR A 338 -20.91 -10.96 10.27
C TYR A 338 -20.59 -10.23 11.57
N VAL A 339 -20.68 -10.93 12.70
CA VAL A 339 -20.52 -10.34 14.06
C VAL A 339 -19.14 -10.54 14.66
N PHE A 340 -18.21 -11.05 13.86
CA PHE A 340 -16.85 -11.34 14.23
C PHE A 340 -15.93 -11.08 13.05
N SER A 341 -14.92 -10.25 13.21
CA SER A 341 -13.94 -9.96 12.19
C SER A 341 -12.51 -9.91 12.74
N CYS A 342 -11.52 -10.07 11.89
CA CYS A 342 -10.13 -9.89 12.22
C CYS A 342 -9.56 -8.83 11.27
N ASP A 343 -9.61 -7.59 11.69
CA ASP A 343 -9.17 -6.44 10.92
C ASP A 343 -7.96 -5.76 11.57
N PRO A 344 -7.13 -5.05 10.81
CA PRO A 344 -6.05 -4.26 11.36
C PRO A 344 -6.60 -2.97 11.96
N TYR A 345 -6.75 -2.95 13.29
CA TYR A 345 -7.03 -1.73 14.04
C TYR A 345 -5.76 -1.33 14.79
N LEU A 346 -5.37 -0.07 14.63
CA LEU A 346 -4.08 0.41 15.12
C LEU A 346 -4.20 1.24 16.38
N THR A 347 -5.33 1.94 16.54
CA THR A 347 -5.55 2.90 17.64
C THR A 347 -6.90 2.65 18.34
N GLU A 348 -7.08 3.25 19.52
CA GLU A 348 -8.40 3.27 20.19
C GLU A 348 -9.44 3.98 19.33
N ALA A 349 -9.03 5.00 18.56
CA ALA A 349 -9.91 5.71 17.65
C ALA A 349 -10.50 4.81 16.55
N ASP A 350 -9.79 3.78 16.12
CA ASP A 350 -10.33 2.80 15.16
C ASP A 350 -11.49 2.00 15.79
N GLN A 351 -11.39 1.63 17.05
CA GLN A 351 -12.48 0.98 17.78
C GLN A 351 -13.69 1.92 17.98
N ASP A 352 -13.44 3.17 18.34
CA ASP A 352 -14.49 4.17 18.50
C ASP A 352 -15.22 4.43 17.17
N ALA A 353 -14.47 4.53 16.07
CA ALA A 353 -15.03 4.66 14.72
C ALA A 353 -15.87 3.44 14.34
N ALA A 354 -15.38 2.23 14.62
CA ALA A 354 -16.10 0.99 14.38
C ALA A 354 -17.41 0.92 15.20
N THR A 355 -17.36 1.33 16.48
CA THR A 355 -18.54 1.43 17.36
C THR A 355 -19.56 2.43 16.83
N ALA A 356 -19.09 3.60 16.38
CA ALA A 356 -19.97 4.62 15.81
C ALA A 356 -20.64 4.16 14.50
N ASP A 357 -19.90 3.49 13.61
CA ASP A 357 -20.42 2.97 12.33
C ASP A 357 -21.38 1.80 12.56
N ALA A 358 -21.04 0.90 13.48
CA ALA A 358 -21.88 -0.22 13.87
C ALA A 358 -23.19 0.21 14.54
N GLY A 359 -23.21 1.36 15.23
CA GLY A 359 -24.34 1.81 16.06
C GLY A 359 -24.61 0.89 17.26
N MET A 360 -23.61 0.13 17.69
CA MET A 360 -23.59 -0.74 18.86
C MET A 360 -22.17 -0.89 19.37
N ASP A 361 -22.00 -1.19 20.65
CA ASP A 361 -20.68 -1.30 21.26
C ASP A 361 -19.87 -2.45 20.63
N MET A 362 -18.66 -2.12 20.18
CA MET A 362 -17.69 -3.04 19.62
C MET A 362 -16.47 -3.14 20.55
N THR A 363 -15.92 -4.34 20.67
CA THR A 363 -14.68 -4.58 21.42
C THR A 363 -13.62 -5.08 20.47
N TYR A 364 -12.42 -4.50 20.56
CA TYR A 364 -11.25 -4.92 19.84
C TYR A 364 -10.28 -5.68 20.75
N LEU A 365 -9.86 -6.86 20.33
CA LEU A 365 -8.96 -7.74 21.05
C LEU A 365 -7.74 -8.02 20.18
N PRO A 366 -6.57 -7.42 20.46
CA PRO A 366 -5.42 -7.54 19.60
C PRO A 366 -4.89 -8.98 19.55
N VAL A 367 -4.73 -9.52 18.34
CA VAL A 367 -3.98 -10.77 18.10
C VAL A 367 -2.48 -10.48 18.14
N GLU A 368 -2.06 -9.28 17.76
CA GLU A 368 -0.67 -8.83 17.80
C GLU A 368 -0.50 -7.70 18.81
N GLU A 369 0.53 -7.78 19.66
CA GLU A 369 0.77 -6.78 20.71
C GLU A 369 1.29 -5.46 20.13
N ASN A 370 2.24 -5.55 19.20
CA ASN A 370 2.87 -4.39 18.60
C ASN A 370 2.53 -4.32 17.12
N ALA A 371 2.31 -3.10 16.65
CA ALA A 371 2.27 -2.84 15.22
C ALA A 371 3.59 -3.23 14.56
N SER A 372 3.54 -3.69 13.33
CA SER A 372 4.72 -3.92 12.51
C SER A 372 4.95 -2.72 11.61
N LEU A 373 6.22 -2.32 11.43
CA LEU A 373 6.55 -1.35 10.41
C LEU A 373 6.27 -1.98 9.04
N ILE A 374 5.52 -1.28 8.21
CA ILE A 374 5.28 -1.64 6.81
C ILE A 374 5.99 -0.66 5.90
N LEU A 375 6.42 -1.13 4.75
CA LEU A 375 7.13 -0.26 3.79
C LEU A 375 6.25 0.83 3.17
N GLY A 376 4.93 0.82 3.42
CA GLY A 376 4.01 1.79 2.82
C GLY A 376 3.94 1.73 1.29
N GLY A 377 4.63 0.79 0.66
CA GLY A 377 4.75 0.69 -0.79
C GLY A 377 3.54 0.09 -1.51
N ASP A 378 2.49 -0.29 -0.78
CA ASP A 378 1.26 -0.82 -1.38
C ASP A 378 0.50 0.24 -2.19
N THR A 379 0.72 1.52 -1.88
CA THR A 379 0.35 2.65 -2.72
C THR A 379 1.56 3.53 -2.94
N SER A 380 1.87 3.82 -4.17
CA SER A 380 3.04 4.63 -4.54
C SER A 380 2.84 5.27 -5.90
N TYR A 381 3.69 6.22 -6.23
CA TYR A 381 3.75 6.86 -7.53
C TYR A 381 5.13 6.71 -8.14
N ALA A 382 5.14 6.47 -9.44
CA ALA A 382 6.35 6.42 -10.24
C ALA A 382 6.23 7.32 -11.47
N ILE A 383 7.36 7.66 -12.04
CA ILE A 383 7.47 8.34 -13.34
C ILE A 383 7.83 7.26 -14.37
N PRO A 384 6.92 6.92 -15.30
CA PRO A 384 7.20 5.97 -16.36
C PRO A 384 8.32 6.47 -17.28
N TYR A 385 9.06 5.55 -17.90
CA TYR A 385 10.14 5.92 -18.82
C TYR A 385 9.66 6.64 -20.10
N CYS A 386 8.36 6.57 -20.39
CA CYS A 386 7.71 7.29 -21.49
C CYS A 386 7.20 8.70 -21.09
N ALA A 387 7.50 9.19 -19.88
CA ALA A 387 7.13 10.52 -19.46
C ALA A 387 7.78 11.60 -20.34
N ASP A 388 6.99 12.58 -20.74
CA ASP A 388 7.46 13.72 -21.56
C ASP A 388 8.02 14.85 -20.67
N GLU A 389 7.53 14.98 -19.43
CA GLU A 389 7.81 16.11 -18.53
C GLU A 389 8.16 15.63 -17.09
N PRO A 390 9.20 14.79 -16.91
CA PRO A 390 9.48 14.16 -15.62
C PRO A 390 9.82 15.15 -14.49
N GLU A 391 10.55 16.25 -14.77
CA GLU A 391 10.86 17.28 -13.78
C GLU A 391 9.58 17.97 -13.28
N ARG A 392 8.69 18.29 -14.21
CA ARG A 392 7.43 18.93 -13.89
C ARG A 392 6.48 17.97 -13.15
N ALA A 393 6.50 16.69 -13.49
CA ALA A 393 5.76 15.64 -12.79
C ALA A 393 6.20 15.52 -11.33
N MET A 394 7.52 15.59 -11.06
CA MET A 394 8.03 15.59 -9.69
C MET A 394 7.62 16.85 -8.93
N MET A 395 7.64 18.04 -9.55
CA MET A 395 7.15 19.27 -8.91
C MET A 395 5.66 19.17 -8.54
N VAL A 396 4.83 18.60 -9.41
CA VAL A 396 3.39 18.39 -9.15
C VAL A 396 3.22 17.40 -7.99
N LEU A 397 3.94 16.28 -8.00
CA LEU A 397 3.88 15.30 -6.92
C LEU A 397 4.31 15.92 -5.59
N ASN A 398 5.41 16.68 -5.59
CA ASN A 398 5.90 17.40 -4.42
C ASN A 398 4.85 18.38 -3.86
N ALA A 399 4.15 19.11 -4.72
CA ALA A 399 3.07 20.00 -4.30
C ALA A 399 1.91 19.24 -3.65
N ILE A 400 1.49 18.09 -4.21
CA ILE A 400 0.43 17.26 -3.64
C ILE A 400 0.82 16.73 -2.25
N TYR A 401 2.11 16.37 -2.03
CA TYR A 401 2.58 15.91 -0.71
C TYR A 401 2.69 17.04 0.30
N SER A 402 3.10 18.23 -0.11
CA SER A 402 3.49 19.30 0.81
C SER A 402 2.45 20.41 1.02
N GLN A 403 1.39 20.44 0.19
CA GLN A 403 0.37 21.49 0.25
C GLN A 403 -1.00 20.92 0.64
N PRO A 404 -1.43 21.11 1.91
CA PRO A 404 -2.69 20.54 2.41
C PRO A 404 -3.93 20.98 1.65
N ASP A 405 -4.00 22.24 1.21
CA ASP A 405 -5.16 22.77 0.45
C ASP A 405 -5.28 22.08 -0.92
N LEU A 406 -4.17 21.92 -1.64
CA LEU A 406 -4.13 21.23 -2.93
C LEU A 406 -4.50 19.75 -2.77
N TYR A 407 -3.93 19.08 -1.74
CA TYR A 407 -4.25 17.70 -1.42
C TYR A 407 -5.73 17.51 -1.10
N ASN A 408 -6.31 18.36 -0.22
CA ASN A 408 -7.70 18.21 0.19
C ASN A 408 -8.67 18.50 -0.96
N THR A 409 -8.37 19.44 -1.86
CA THR A 409 -9.16 19.64 -3.08
C THR A 409 -9.13 18.38 -3.95
N LEU A 410 -7.97 17.73 -4.09
CA LEU A 410 -7.87 16.49 -4.87
C LEU A 410 -8.63 15.33 -4.22
N ILE A 411 -8.61 15.22 -2.90
CA ILE A 411 -9.19 14.07 -2.18
C ILE A 411 -10.69 14.25 -1.91
N TYR A 412 -11.10 15.42 -1.44
CA TYR A 412 -12.48 15.65 -0.97
C TYR A 412 -13.33 16.50 -1.91
N GLY A 413 -12.70 17.18 -2.89
CA GLY A 413 -13.41 18.05 -3.82
C GLY A 413 -13.58 19.48 -3.33
N ILE A 414 -14.73 20.08 -3.58
CA ILE A 414 -15.05 21.49 -3.37
C ILE A 414 -15.87 21.67 -2.10
N GLU A 415 -15.39 22.54 -1.19
CA GLU A 415 -16.14 22.90 0.03
C GLU A 415 -17.51 23.49 -0.32
N GLY A 416 -18.52 23.03 0.40
CA GLY A 416 -19.93 23.43 0.19
C GLY A 416 -20.65 22.67 -0.93
N GLU A 417 -19.93 21.84 -1.70
CA GLU A 417 -20.49 21.00 -2.76
C GLU A 417 -20.24 19.50 -2.50
N ASP A 418 -18.97 19.12 -2.35
CA ASP A 418 -18.57 17.74 -2.17
C ASP A 418 -18.31 17.40 -0.70
N TYR A 419 -18.01 18.39 0.12
CA TYR A 419 -17.94 18.27 1.58
C TYR A 419 -18.34 19.56 2.28
N THR A 420 -18.62 19.49 3.58
CA THR A 420 -18.90 20.65 4.42
C THR A 420 -18.01 20.64 5.67
N VAL A 421 -17.56 21.82 6.10
CA VAL A 421 -16.80 21.99 7.33
C VAL A 421 -17.76 22.17 8.51
N ASN A 422 -17.60 21.36 9.54
CA ASN A 422 -18.39 21.39 10.76
C ASN A 422 -17.88 22.46 11.75
N ALA A 423 -18.66 22.77 12.79
CA ALA A 423 -18.30 23.80 13.76
C ALA A 423 -17.06 23.44 14.62
N ASP A 424 -16.71 22.18 14.72
CA ASP A 424 -15.53 21.66 15.41
C ASP A 424 -14.29 21.57 14.51
N GLY A 425 -14.40 21.93 13.23
CA GLY A 425 -13.33 21.87 12.24
C GLY A 425 -13.21 20.54 11.53
N THR A 426 -14.01 19.54 11.87
CA THR A 426 -14.11 18.30 11.10
C THR A 426 -14.88 18.52 9.80
N ILE A 427 -14.85 17.57 8.88
CA ILE A 427 -15.64 17.61 7.66
C ILE A 427 -16.69 16.51 7.63
N THR A 428 -17.75 16.77 6.87
CA THR A 428 -18.74 15.77 6.47
C THR A 428 -18.69 15.68 4.96
N THR A 429 -18.31 14.51 4.42
CA THR A 429 -18.23 14.26 2.98
C THR A 429 -19.61 13.98 2.37
N SER A 430 -19.74 14.15 1.06
CA SER A 430 -20.99 13.84 0.34
C SER A 430 -21.21 12.33 0.15
N TYR A 431 -20.17 11.53 0.31
CA TYR A 431 -20.27 10.08 0.23
C TYR A 431 -20.47 9.47 1.63
N SER A 432 -21.15 8.33 1.68
CA SER A 432 -21.37 7.57 2.90
C SER A 432 -20.41 6.39 2.99
N GLY A 433 -19.77 6.21 4.16
CA GLY A 433 -18.85 5.11 4.40
C GLY A 433 -17.38 5.54 4.39
N ALA A 434 -16.49 4.56 4.52
CA ALA A 434 -15.05 4.80 4.65
C ALA A 434 -14.37 5.18 3.32
N SER A 435 -15.02 4.90 2.18
CA SER A 435 -14.46 5.15 0.86
C SER A 435 -15.53 5.62 -0.12
N PRO A 436 -15.20 6.56 -1.03
CA PRO A 436 -16.09 6.98 -2.09
C PRO A 436 -16.31 5.89 -3.14
N THR A 437 -17.42 5.96 -3.85
CA THR A 437 -17.80 5.07 -4.95
C THR A 437 -18.01 5.86 -6.24
N ALA A 438 -18.14 5.15 -7.37
CA ALA A 438 -18.41 5.77 -8.67
C ALA A 438 -19.75 6.55 -8.73
N ASP A 439 -20.71 6.20 -7.87
CA ASP A 439 -22.03 6.82 -7.82
C ASP A 439 -22.08 8.10 -6.96
N ASP A 440 -21.02 8.39 -6.20
CA ASP A 440 -20.91 9.59 -5.38
C ASP A 440 -20.62 10.84 -6.26
N SER A 441 -20.84 12.04 -5.72
CA SER A 441 -20.58 13.28 -6.46
C SER A 441 -19.10 13.45 -6.76
N TYR A 442 -18.25 13.32 -5.74
CA TYR A 442 -16.81 13.29 -5.82
C TYR A 442 -16.17 12.77 -4.53
N GLY A 443 -15.02 12.15 -4.69
CA GLY A 443 -14.09 11.77 -3.64
C GLY A 443 -13.08 10.77 -4.16
N ILE A 444 -11.87 10.83 -3.63
CA ILE A 444 -10.81 9.85 -3.85
C ILE A 444 -10.39 9.31 -2.49
N GLN A 445 -9.96 8.06 -2.45
CA GLN A 445 -9.43 7.46 -1.22
C GLN A 445 -8.22 8.27 -0.75
N ARG A 446 -8.26 8.79 0.49
CA ARG A 446 -7.22 9.66 1.05
C ARG A 446 -5.80 9.06 1.02
N TRP A 447 -5.71 7.75 1.04
CA TRP A 447 -4.44 7.01 1.04
C TRP A 447 -3.86 6.77 -0.37
N ILE A 448 -4.58 7.15 -1.44
CA ILE A 448 -4.19 6.81 -2.81
C ILE A 448 -2.97 7.61 -3.29
N ILE A 449 -2.83 8.87 -2.87
CA ILE A 449 -1.77 9.78 -3.30
C ILE A 449 -1.36 10.73 -2.17
N GLY A 450 -0.12 11.18 -2.17
CA GLY A 450 0.34 12.22 -1.24
C GLY A 450 0.47 11.72 0.20
N SER A 451 -0.03 12.50 1.13
CA SER A 451 0.07 12.18 2.56
C SER A 451 -1.24 12.41 3.30
N CYS A 452 -1.71 11.37 3.98
CA CYS A 452 -2.87 11.45 4.87
C CYS A 452 -2.68 12.44 6.04
N LYS A 453 -1.44 12.84 6.37
CA LYS A 453 -1.17 13.92 7.36
C LYS A 453 -1.81 15.25 6.95
N ASN A 454 -2.02 15.47 5.66
CA ASN A 454 -2.65 16.65 5.10
C ASN A 454 -4.18 16.57 5.09
N ALA A 455 -4.75 15.38 5.33
CA ALA A 455 -6.18 15.16 5.20
C ALA A 455 -6.98 15.93 6.25
N LEU A 456 -8.06 16.56 5.82
CA LEU A 456 -9.09 17.05 6.74
C LEU A 456 -9.69 15.85 7.50
N ILE A 457 -10.03 16.07 8.75
CA ILE A 457 -10.55 15.01 9.61
C ILE A 457 -12.06 14.84 9.37
N ASN A 458 -12.48 13.65 9.00
CA ASN A 458 -13.90 13.32 8.87
C ASN A 458 -14.60 13.35 10.24
N ASN A 459 -15.86 13.77 10.25
CA ASN A 459 -16.69 13.71 11.44
C ASN A 459 -16.74 12.27 11.99
N GLY A 460 -16.45 12.12 13.29
CA GLY A 460 -16.34 10.82 13.96
C GLY A 460 -14.95 10.19 13.93
N THR A 461 -13.95 10.82 13.28
CA THR A 461 -12.55 10.41 13.37
C THR A 461 -11.83 11.20 14.45
N ASP A 462 -10.97 10.56 15.23
CA ASP A 462 -10.13 11.24 16.23
C ASP A 462 -9.21 12.27 15.56
N PRO A 463 -9.21 13.53 16.03
CA PRO A 463 -8.31 14.57 15.52
C PRO A 463 -6.82 14.21 15.64
N ASN A 464 -6.46 13.33 16.57
CA ASN A 464 -5.06 12.92 16.79
C ASN A 464 -4.67 11.66 16.01
N TYR A 465 -5.59 11.06 15.24
CA TYR A 465 -5.39 9.77 14.59
C TYR A 465 -4.02 9.60 13.89
N TYR A 466 -3.60 10.60 13.11
CA TYR A 466 -2.31 10.52 12.42
C TYR A 466 -1.11 10.73 13.33
N ALA A 467 -1.25 11.53 14.39
CA ALA A 467 -0.20 11.68 15.41
C ALA A 467 -0.03 10.38 16.22
N ASP A 468 -1.12 9.68 16.49
CA ASP A 468 -1.08 8.38 17.16
C ASP A 468 -0.45 7.30 16.28
N LEU A 469 -0.69 7.32 14.95
CA LEU A 469 0.02 6.45 14.02
C LEU A 469 1.52 6.71 14.01
N GLU A 470 1.95 7.98 13.98
CA GLU A 470 3.37 8.34 14.07
C GLU A 470 4.02 7.86 15.38
N ALA A 471 3.30 7.99 16.49
CA ALA A 471 3.79 7.49 17.79
C ALA A 471 3.93 5.96 17.81
N LEU A 472 3.08 5.23 17.10
CA LEU A 472 3.20 3.78 16.93
C LEU A 472 4.41 3.40 16.07
N GLU A 473 4.81 4.23 15.09
CA GLU A 473 5.99 3.99 14.26
C GLU A 473 7.29 3.91 15.09
N GLU A 474 7.39 4.70 16.17
CA GLU A 474 8.56 4.70 17.05
C GLU A 474 8.77 3.35 17.79
N THR A 475 7.69 2.61 18.02
CA THR A 475 7.68 1.34 18.74
C THR A 475 7.37 0.15 17.86
N ALA A 476 7.14 0.38 16.58
CA ALA A 476 6.79 -0.65 15.62
C ALA A 476 7.92 -1.66 15.45
N ARG A 477 7.52 -2.91 15.29
CA ARG A 477 8.44 -4.00 15.01
C ARG A 477 8.93 -3.92 13.57
N VAL A 478 10.24 -3.99 13.37
CA VAL A 478 10.84 -3.99 12.04
C VAL A 478 11.01 -5.43 11.56
N ASN A 479 10.38 -5.76 10.43
CA ASN A 479 10.64 -7.04 9.78
C ASN A 479 11.97 -6.96 9.00
N PRO A 480 13.00 -7.72 9.35
CA PRO A 480 14.30 -7.66 8.67
C PRO A 480 14.26 -8.15 7.22
N PHE A 481 13.16 -8.77 6.80
CA PHE A 481 12.94 -9.29 5.45
C PHE A 481 12.01 -8.41 4.60
N MET A 482 11.73 -7.18 5.02
CA MET A 482 10.82 -6.27 4.32
C MET A 482 11.21 -6.05 2.85
N ASN A 483 12.51 -5.99 2.56
CA ASN A 483 13.05 -5.79 1.21
C ASN A 483 13.44 -7.10 0.51
N PHE A 484 13.14 -8.25 1.12
CA PHE A 484 13.40 -9.53 0.48
C PHE A 484 12.37 -9.80 -0.62
N THR A 485 12.85 -10.03 -1.84
CA THR A 485 12.02 -10.41 -2.99
C THR A 485 12.41 -11.81 -3.44
N PHE A 486 11.42 -12.69 -3.51
CA PHE A 486 11.64 -14.06 -3.98
C PHE A 486 11.59 -14.14 -5.51
N ASP A 487 12.69 -14.54 -6.13
CA ASP A 487 12.75 -14.82 -7.57
C ASP A 487 12.15 -16.20 -7.87
N ARG A 488 11.03 -16.22 -8.57
CA ARG A 488 10.29 -17.44 -8.93
C ARG A 488 10.73 -18.08 -10.23
N THR A 489 11.68 -17.49 -10.95
CA THR A 489 12.06 -17.91 -12.32
C THR A 489 12.32 -19.42 -12.43
N ASN A 490 13.00 -20.00 -11.44
CA ASN A 490 13.34 -21.43 -11.45
C ASN A 490 12.17 -22.34 -11.03
N VAL A 491 11.16 -21.81 -10.35
CA VAL A 491 10.04 -22.57 -9.73
C VAL A 491 8.67 -22.10 -10.20
N GLU A 492 8.58 -21.29 -11.25
CA GLU A 492 7.32 -20.70 -11.71
C GLU A 492 6.25 -21.77 -12.03
N GLY A 493 6.66 -22.88 -12.65
CA GLY A 493 5.75 -24.00 -12.91
C GLY A 493 5.25 -24.70 -11.63
N ILE A 494 6.07 -24.74 -10.60
CA ILE A 494 5.70 -25.27 -9.27
C ILE A 494 4.72 -24.29 -8.60
N CYS A 495 4.99 -22.99 -8.63
CA CYS A 495 4.11 -21.97 -8.08
C CYS A 495 2.70 -22.06 -8.69
N ALA A 496 2.60 -22.17 -10.02
CA ALA A 496 1.32 -22.35 -10.71
C ALA A 496 0.62 -23.66 -10.31
N SER A 497 1.38 -24.75 -10.14
CA SER A 497 0.82 -26.04 -9.72
C SER A 497 0.29 -26.00 -8.29
N ILE A 498 1.03 -25.39 -7.36
CA ILE A 498 0.61 -25.21 -5.96
C ILE A 498 -0.67 -24.35 -5.87
N LEU A 499 -0.76 -23.27 -6.65
CA LEU A 499 -1.95 -22.43 -6.70
C LEU A 499 -3.18 -23.21 -7.19
N ASN A 500 -3.03 -24.05 -8.24
CA ASN A 500 -4.11 -24.89 -8.71
C ASN A 500 -4.56 -25.91 -7.66
N VAL A 501 -3.61 -26.54 -6.96
CA VAL A 501 -3.89 -27.46 -5.85
C VAL A 501 -4.61 -26.73 -4.71
N TYR A 502 -4.21 -25.49 -4.38
CA TYR A 502 -4.94 -24.70 -3.41
C TYR A 502 -6.40 -24.46 -3.83
N TYR A 503 -6.65 -24.04 -5.06
CA TYR A 503 -8.04 -23.81 -5.53
C TYR A 503 -8.91 -25.07 -5.49
N GLU A 504 -8.33 -26.25 -5.61
CA GLU A 504 -9.05 -27.52 -5.53
C GLU A 504 -9.43 -27.89 -4.09
N TYR A 505 -8.50 -27.72 -3.12
CA TYR A 505 -8.63 -28.24 -1.76
C TYR A 505 -8.82 -27.16 -0.69
N GLY A 506 -8.04 -26.08 -0.78
CA GLY A 506 -7.93 -25.06 0.26
C GLY A 506 -9.28 -24.45 0.65
N PRO A 507 -10.06 -23.89 -0.29
CA PRO A 507 -11.33 -23.26 0.05
C PRO A 507 -12.32 -24.19 0.75
N GLN A 508 -12.26 -25.49 0.48
CA GLN A 508 -13.13 -26.46 1.14
C GLN A 508 -12.74 -26.72 2.60
N LEU A 509 -11.45 -26.71 2.88
CA LEU A 509 -10.92 -26.83 4.25
C LEU A 509 -11.07 -25.53 5.02
N ASP A 510 -10.72 -24.41 4.41
CA ASP A 510 -10.77 -23.08 5.03
C ASP A 510 -12.20 -22.62 5.36
N ASN A 511 -13.19 -23.09 4.61
CA ASN A 511 -14.61 -22.83 4.85
C ASN A 511 -15.32 -23.97 5.58
N GLY A 512 -14.62 -25.06 5.92
CA GLY A 512 -15.16 -26.19 6.68
C GLY A 512 -16.22 -27.03 5.96
N VAL A 513 -16.46 -26.80 4.65
CA VAL A 513 -17.52 -27.49 3.91
C VAL A 513 -17.25 -28.99 3.71
N ALA A 514 -16.02 -29.42 3.96
CA ALA A 514 -15.65 -30.83 4.00
C ALA A 514 -16.38 -31.63 5.12
N GLY A 515 -16.82 -30.94 6.18
CA GLY A 515 -17.55 -31.55 7.29
C GLY A 515 -16.82 -32.76 7.87
N ASP A 516 -17.49 -33.91 8.03
CA ASP A 516 -16.89 -35.12 8.59
C ASP A 516 -15.75 -35.71 7.74
N ASN A 517 -15.62 -35.30 6.47
CA ASN A 517 -14.55 -35.80 5.58
C ASN A 517 -13.30 -34.90 5.58
N TRP A 518 -13.22 -33.92 6.47
CA TRP A 518 -12.14 -32.92 6.48
C TRP A 518 -10.74 -33.57 6.56
N GLU A 519 -10.56 -34.64 7.34
CA GLU A 519 -9.25 -35.30 7.49
C GLU A 519 -8.81 -36.02 6.22
N GLU A 520 -9.73 -36.69 5.52
CA GLU A 520 -9.44 -37.31 4.24
C GLU A 520 -9.09 -36.24 3.19
N LEU A 521 -9.85 -35.15 3.16
CA LEU A 521 -9.59 -34.03 2.25
C LEU A 521 -8.24 -33.38 2.54
N TYR A 522 -7.91 -33.15 3.82
CA TYR A 522 -6.61 -32.64 4.23
C TYR A 522 -5.45 -33.57 3.78
N ASN A 523 -5.58 -34.86 3.99
CA ASN A 523 -4.55 -35.82 3.56
C ASN A 523 -4.37 -35.84 2.03
N ASN A 524 -5.46 -35.73 1.28
CA ASN A 524 -5.40 -35.62 -0.18
C ASN A 524 -4.75 -34.29 -0.61
N TYR A 525 -5.07 -33.19 0.08
CA TYR A 525 -4.43 -31.89 -0.14
C TYR A 525 -2.92 -31.96 0.06
N MET A 526 -2.47 -32.54 1.16
CA MET A 526 -1.03 -32.71 1.45
C MET A 526 -0.32 -33.56 0.41
N ALA A 527 -0.96 -34.65 -0.06
CA ALA A 527 -0.40 -35.49 -1.12
C ALA A 527 -0.29 -34.70 -2.44
N ALA A 528 -1.34 -33.95 -2.81
CA ALA A 528 -1.35 -33.15 -4.03
C ALA A 528 -0.30 -32.01 -3.97
N ARG A 529 -0.11 -31.34 -2.83
CA ARG A 529 0.94 -30.31 -2.63
C ARG A 529 2.34 -30.92 -2.82
N LYS A 530 2.57 -32.11 -2.27
CA LYS A 530 3.83 -32.83 -2.43
C LYS A 530 4.10 -33.16 -3.90
N ASP A 531 3.10 -33.69 -4.61
CA ASP A 531 3.19 -34.03 -6.03
C ASP A 531 3.38 -32.77 -6.91
N ALA A 532 2.85 -31.63 -6.48
CA ALA A 532 3.02 -30.33 -7.13
C ALA A 532 4.40 -29.69 -6.87
N GLY A 533 5.22 -30.23 -5.94
CA GLY A 533 6.59 -29.78 -5.72
C GLY A 533 6.77 -28.81 -4.55
N ILE A 534 5.91 -28.80 -3.53
CA ILE A 534 6.03 -27.88 -2.38
C ILE A 534 7.40 -27.96 -1.68
N GLU A 535 7.98 -29.16 -1.59
CA GLU A 535 9.29 -29.37 -0.95
C GLU A 535 10.43 -28.65 -1.72
N GLU A 536 10.34 -28.61 -3.05
CA GLU A 536 11.26 -27.89 -3.91
C GLU A 536 11.08 -26.38 -3.78
N LEU A 537 9.82 -25.90 -3.72
CA LEU A 537 9.51 -24.48 -3.52
C LEU A 537 10.04 -23.98 -2.16
N VAL A 538 9.83 -24.74 -1.07
CA VAL A 538 10.37 -24.42 0.26
C VAL A 538 11.90 -24.37 0.23
N THR A 539 12.54 -25.30 -0.47
CA THR A 539 13.99 -25.35 -0.59
C THR A 539 14.54 -24.14 -1.34
N GLU A 540 13.93 -23.78 -2.46
CA GLU A 540 14.36 -22.62 -3.25
C GLU A 540 14.17 -21.32 -2.47
N PHE A 541 13.02 -21.15 -1.80
CA PHE A 541 12.78 -20.00 -0.95
C PHE A 541 13.82 -19.90 0.19
N GLN A 542 14.13 -21.01 0.86
CA GLN A 542 15.16 -21.06 1.91
C GLN A 542 16.55 -20.69 1.39
N ASN A 543 16.89 -21.13 0.18
CA ASN A 543 18.21 -20.83 -0.40
C ASN A 543 18.36 -19.34 -0.66
N GLN A 544 17.40 -18.71 -1.32
CA GLN A 544 17.41 -17.28 -1.60
C GLN A 544 17.35 -16.45 -0.32
N LEU A 545 16.55 -16.89 0.67
CA LEU A 545 16.50 -16.25 1.97
C LEU A 545 17.87 -16.29 2.68
N ASN A 546 18.56 -17.42 2.64
CA ASN A 546 19.89 -17.55 3.24
C ASN A 546 20.92 -16.63 2.57
N GLU A 547 20.84 -16.46 1.25
CA GLU A 547 21.68 -15.51 0.50
C GLU A 547 21.38 -14.07 0.93
N TYR A 548 20.10 -13.70 1.05
CA TYR A 548 19.68 -12.39 1.52
C TYR A 548 20.12 -12.10 2.96
N ILE A 549 19.95 -13.05 3.88
CA ILE A 549 20.42 -12.97 5.28
C ILE A 549 21.92 -12.70 5.33
N ALA A 550 22.70 -13.45 4.55
CA ALA A 550 24.15 -13.32 4.52
C ALA A 550 24.59 -11.97 3.93
N ALA A 551 23.95 -11.52 2.86
CA ALA A 551 24.26 -10.24 2.20
C ALA A 551 23.95 -9.04 3.09
N ASN A 552 22.90 -9.10 3.90
CA ASN A 552 22.42 -8.01 4.76
C ASN A 552 22.85 -8.16 6.23
N ASN A 553 23.65 -9.18 6.59
CA ASN A 553 24.12 -9.45 7.95
C ASN A 553 22.98 -9.55 8.99
N ILE A 554 21.85 -10.14 8.62
CA ILE A 554 20.69 -10.30 9.49
C ILE A 554 20.99 -11.39 10.53
N THR A 555 20.85 -11.09 11.81
CA THR A 555 21.16 -12.01 12.92
C THR A 555 19.98 -12.25 13.86
N SER A 556 18.96 -11.43 13.81
CA SER A 556 17.75 -11.53 14.63
C SER A 556 16.60 -10.77 13.99
N TRP A 557 15.42 -11.08 14.46
CA TRP A 557 14.21 -10.25 14.25
C TRP A 557 14.36 -8.89 14.91
#